data_97923581f7491cc494d87a6b5f780f89
#
_entry.id   97923581f7491cc494d87a6b5f780f89
#
_cell.length_a   1.000
_cell.length_b   1.000
_cell.length_c   1.000
_cell.angle_alpha   90.00
_cell.angle_beta   90.00
_cell.angle_gamma   90.00
#
_symmetry.space_group_name_H-M   'P 1'
#
loop_
_entity.id
_entity.type
_entity.pdbx_description
1 polymer ?
#
loop_
_entity_poly.entity_id
_entity_poly.type
_entity_poly.pdbx_seq_one_letter_code
_entity_poly.pdbx_strand_id
1 'polypeptide(L)'
;FHIIGIGSASGLIYKGDSVFVISDSSNALFEYNIKTQALEKTSLDGNPTTDNIPKKTKADYEAMASYGDDFYIFGSGSTPNRNKMVQVNTQTQTMKTVDLSYLYSLMQSFGNITPQDFNIEGVVFTGEQWYFLQRGNGQSAQNGIFTVNGKNLENDFTILYNQYKLPKIKSVRSSFTDAVLVDGQLYFLACAEDSASTYEDGQVLGSLIGSVDLETMKIGKTLQVSNQHKFEGLTLYQNSAHQLEFLLCEDNDTQVLESNIYKLSVRK
;
A
#
# COMPACT_ATOMS: atom_id res chain seq x y z
N PHE A 1 -10.61 -2.32 -15.64
CA PHE A 1 -10.32 -3.48 -16.51
C PHE A 1 -9.96 -4.69 -15.65
N HIS A 2 -10.06 -5.87 -16.25
CA HIS A 2 -9.83 -7.15 -15.59
C HIS A 2 -8.50 -7.73 -16.07
N ILE A 3 -7.69 -8.25 -15.13
CA ILE A 3 -6.38 -8.84 -15.42
C ILE A 3 -6.38 -10.29 -14.95
N ILE A 4 -6.08 -11.21 -15.85
CA ILE A 4 -5.89 -12.63 -15.53
C ILE A 4 -4.40 -12.87 -15.27
N GLY A 5 -4.06 -13.56 -14.19
CA GLY A 5 -2.71 -13.90 -13.81
C GLY A 5 -2.17 -13.15 -12.58
N ILE A 6 -2.98 -12.31 -11.93
CA ILE A 6 -2.66 -11.63 -10.67
C ILE A 6 -3.79 -11.94 -9.69
N GLY A 7 -3.47 -12.49 -8.52
CA GLY A 7 -4.40 -12.66 -7.39
C GLY A 7 -4.01 -11.74 -6.24
N SER A 8 -4.94 -11.44 -5.34
CA SER A 8 -4.73 -10.67 -4.10
C SER A 8 -3.85 -9.44 -4.30
N ALA A 9 -4.29 -8.54 -5.19
CA ALA A 9 -3.55 -7.32 -5.52
C ALA A 9 -3.57 -6.35 -4.34
N SER A 10 -2.40 -6.06 -3.76
CA SER A 10 -2.21 -5.27 -2.54
C SER A 10 -1.61 -3.88 -2.77
N GLY A 11 -1.15 -3.58 -3.97
CA GLY A 11 -0.66 -2.25 -4.32
C GLY A 11 -0.48 -2.08 -5.82
N LEU A 12 -0.57 -0.84 -6.32
CA LEU A 12 -0.35 -0.57 -7.73
C LEU A 12 0.28 0.80 -8.00
N ILE A 13 1.02 0.89 -9.10
CA ILE A 13 1.55 2.13 -9.66
C ILE A 13 1.21 2.19 -11.14
N TYR A 14 0.64 3.31 -11.60
CA TYR A 14 0.48 3.61 -13.01
C TYR A 14 1.66 4.43 -13.52
N LYS A 15 2.38 3.94 -14.53
CA LYS A 15 3.50 4.64 -15.16
C LYS A 15 3.54 4.33 -16.65
N GLY A 16 3.51 5.38 -17.47
CA GLY A 16 3.48 5.25 -18.93
C GLY A 16 2.18 4.61 -19.41
N ASP A 17 2.29 3.48 -20.12
CA ASP A 17 1.13 2.71 -20.62
C ASP A 17 0.86 1.45 -19.79
N SER A 18 1.54 1.30 -18.67
CA SER A 18 1.50 0.09 -17.84
C SER A 18 0.97 0.37 -16.43
N VAL A 19 0.32 -0.63 -15.85
CA VAL A 19 0.01 -0.72 -14.42
C VAL A 19 0.94 -1.77 -13.82
N PHE A 20 1.73 -1.35 -12.84
CA PHE A 20 2.57 -2.22 -12.05
C PHE A 20 1.81 -2.61 -10.79
N VAL A 21 1.75 -3.89 -10.49
CA VAL A 21 0.96 -4.45 -9.38
C VAL A 21 1.84 -5.35 -8.53
N ILE A 22 1.67 -5.28 -7.22
CA ILE A 22 2.17 -6.28 -6.27
C ILE A 22 1.00 -7.09 -5.72
N SER A 23 1.32 -8.28 -5.24
CA SER A 23 0.39 -9.16 -4.55
C SER A 23 0.99 -9.56 -3.21
N ASP A 24 0.18 -9.58 -2.17
CA ASP A 24 0.58 -10.02 -0.84
C ASP A 24 1.07 -11.47 -0.81
N SER A 25 0.53 -12.29 -1.72
CA SER A 25 0.77 -13.74 -1.80
C SER A 25 1.72 -14.16 -2.94
N SER A 26 2.42 -13.21 -3.59
CA SER A 26 3.40 -13.48 -4.65
C SER A 26 4.77 -12.87 -4.36
N ASN A 27 5.84 -13.43 -4.96
CA ASN A 27 7.16 -12.84 -4.98
C ASN A 27 7.45 -12.04 -6.27
N ALA A 28 6.41 -11.63 -6.99
CA ALA A 28 6.54 -10.97 -8.28
C ALA A 28 6.07 -9.51 -8.25
N LEU A 29 6.77 -8.67 -9.00
CA LEU A 29 6.25 -7.44 -9.55
C LEU A 29 5.61 -7.76 -10.90
N PHE A 30 4.34 -7.45 -11.04
CA PHE A 30 3.58 -7.64 -12.27
C PHE A 30 3.55 -6.34 -13.06
N GLU A 31 3.82 -6.39 -14.36
CA GLU A 31 3.61 -5.28 -15.29
C GLU A 31 2.52 -5.65 -16.28
N TYR A 32 1.41 -4.94 -16.25
CA TYR A 32 0.32 -5.08 -17.20
C TYR A 32 0.26 -3.87 -18.12
N ASN A 33 0.54 -4.08 -19.40
CA ASN A 33 0.42 -3.03 -20.41
C ASN A 33 -1.03 -2.88 -20.85
N ILE A 34 -1.62 -1.69 -20.62
CA ILE A 34 -3.03 -1.44 -20.85
C ILE A 34 -3.40 -1.51 -22.35
N LYS A 35 -2.47 -1.13 -23.25
CA LYS A 35 -2.71 -1.10 -24.70
C LYS A 35 -2.61 -2.48 -25.34
N THR A 36 -1.57 -3.23 -25.00
CA THR A 36 -1.30 -4.53 -25.59
C THR A 36 -1.94 -5.69 -24.83
N GLN A 37 -2.39 -5.43 -23.60
CA GLN A 37 -2.91 -6.42 -22.65
C GLN A 37 -1.88 -7.52 -22.29
N ALA A 38 -0.60 -7.24 -22.49
CA ALA A 38 0.48 -8.14 -22.10
C ALA A 38 0.71 -8.04 -20.59
N LEU A 39 0.91 -9.20 -19.94
CA LEU A 39 1.29 -9.31 -18.55
C LEU A 39 2.69 -9.92 -18.44
N GLU A 40 3.60 -9.20 -17.79
CA GLU A 40 4.95 -9.64 -17.49
C GLU A 40 5.12 -9.79 -15.98
N LYS A 41 6.01 -10.70 -15.55
CA LYS A 41 6.32 -10.97 -14.14
C LYS A 41 7.82 -10.86 -13.93
N THR A 42 8.22 -10.06 -12.96
CA THR A 42 9.61 -9.92 -12.52
C THR A 42 9.76 -10.40 -11.09
N SER A 43 10.65 -11.36 -10.84
CA SER A 43 10.90 -11.87 -9.49
C SER A 43 11.55 -10.79 -8.61
N LEU A 44 11.03 -10.61 -7.38
CA LEU A 44 11.53 -9.65 -6.40
C LEU A 44 12.61 -10.22 -5.46
N ASP A 45 12.84 -11.53 -5.49
CA ASP A 45 13.78 -12.21 -4.59
C ASP A 45 14.82 -13.07 -5.31
N GLY A 46 14.82 -13.04 -6.66
CA GLY A 46 15.73 -13.81 -7.51
C GLY A 46 15.37 -15.29 -7.66
N ASN A 47 14.31 -15.77 -6.99
CA ASN A 47 13.76 -17.10 -7.18
C ASN A 47 12.76 -17.12 -8.35
N PRO A 48 12.38 -18.28 -8.87
CA PRO A 48 11.26 -18.35 -9.82
C PRO A 48 9.99 -17.70 -9.24
N THR A 49 9.27 -16.97 -10.09
CA THR A 49 8.01 -16.31 -9.66
C THR A 49 7.00 -17.35 -9.21
N THR A 50 6.41 -17.13 -8.04
CA THR A 50 5.48 -18.03 -7.40
C THR A 50 4.28 -17.22 -6.88
N ASP A 51 3.09 -17.72 -7.18
CA ASP A 51 1.83 -17.17 -6.69
C ASP A 51 1.26 -18.08 -5.56
N ASN A 52 0.33 -17.56 -4.77
CA ASN A 52 -0.30 -18.24 -3.65
C ASN A 52 0.72 -18.81 -2.63
N ILE A 53 1.75 -18.02 -2.33
CA ILE A 53 2.76 -18.37 -1.32
C ILE A 53 2.06 -18.49 0.04
N PRO A 54 2.32 -19.56 0.81
CA PRO A 54 1.68 -19.77 2.10
C PRO A 54 1.90 -18.58 3.06
N LYS A 55 0.88 -18.19 3.82
CA LYS A 55 0.85 -17.04 4.74
C LYS A 55 2.04 -16.97 5.70
N LYS A 56 2.58 -18.12 6.13
CA LYS A 56 3.75 -18.20 7.03
C LYS A 56 5.07 -17.80 6.39
N THR A 57 5.19 -17.93 5.06
CA THR A 57 6.47 -17.78 4.33
C THR A 57 6.46 -16.62 3.34
N LYS A 58 5.27 -16.09 2.99
CA LYS A 58 5.15 -14.96 2.06
C LYS A 58 5.87 -13.72 2.58
N ALA A 59 6.41 -12.93 1.67
CA ALA A 59 7.01 -11.64 1.98
C ALA A 59 5.97 -10.59 2.40
N ASP A 60 4.70 -10.84 2.06
CA ASP A 60 3.57 -9.98 2.41
C ASP A 60 3.79 -8.55 1.91
N TYR A 61 4.01 -8.41 0.61
CA TYR A 61 4.20 -7.10 -0.01
C TYR A 61 2.87 -6.37 -0.04
N GLU A 62 2.78 -5.25 0.72
CA GLU A 62 1.53 -4.53 0.95
C GLU A 62 1.58 -3.07 0.50
N ALA A 63 2.77 -2.53 0.24
CA ALA A 63 2.90 -1.14 -0.15
C ALA A 63 3.89 -0.94 -1.29
N MET A 64 3.59 0.01 -2.19
CA MET A 64 4.47 0.46 -3.24
C MET A 64 4.62 1.97 -3.24
N ALA A 65 5.85 2.46 -3.34
CA ALA A 65 6.15 3.85 -3.63
C ALA A 65 6.99 3.96 -4.91
N SER A 66 6.94 5.11 -5.59
CA SER A 66 7.78 5.40 -6.74
C SER A 66 8.42 6.78 -6.64
N TYR A 67 9.67 6.88 -7.10
CA TYR A 67 10.35 8.15 -7.27
C TYR A 67 11.35 8.06 -8.43
N GLY A 68 11.19 8.90 -9.43
CA GLY A 68 11.96 8.80 -10.66
C GLY A 68 11.74 7.46 -11.37
N ASP A 69 12.84 6.72 -11.57
CA ASP A 69 12.81 5.39 -12.18
C ASP A 69 12.80 4.25 -11.16
N ASP A 70 12.77 4.55 -9.88
CA ASP A 70 12.77 3.55 -8.84
C ASP A 70 11.37 3.26 -8.30
N PHE A 71 11.07 1.99 -8.12
CA PHE A 71 9.98 1.49 -7.31
C PHE A 71 10.53 0.92 -6.01
N TYR A 72 9.78 1.13 -4.94
CA TYR A 72 10.09 0.67 -3.59
C TYR A 72 8.91 -0.17 -3.11
N ILE A 73 9.15 -1.44 -2.84
CA ILE A 73 8.13 -2.44 -2.53
C ILE A 73 8.37 -2.93 -1.11
N PHE A 74 7.37 -2.79 -0.24
CA PHE A 74 7.51 -2.99 1.19
C PHE A 74 6.71 -4.19 1.67
N GLY A 75 7.33 -5.02 2.50
CA GLY A 75 6.60 -5.99 3.30
C GLY A 75 5.89 -5.32 4.49
N SER A 76 4.78 -5.90 4.93
CA SER A 76 3.89 -5.33 5.97
C SER A 76 4.53 -5.09 7.33
N GLY A 77 5.63 -5.79 7.66
CA GLY A 77 6.26 -5.72 8.99
C GLY A 77 5.53 -6.50 10.09
N SER A 78 4.43 -7.18 9.77
CA SER A 78 3.61 -7.91 10.74
C SER A 78 4.30 -9.18 11.31
N THR A 79 5.39 -9.62 10.68
CA THR A 79 6.28 -10.69 11.15
C THR A 79 7.72 -10.42 10.71
N PRO A 80 8.77 -11.01 11.35
CA PRO A 80 10.16 -10.71 11.02
C PRO A 80 10.56 -10.96 9.55
N ASN A 81 10.00 -11.96 8.87
CA ASN A 81 10.28 -12.25 7.46
C ASN A 81 9.69 -11.21 6.49
N ARG A 82 8.83 -10.32 6.99
CA ARG A 82 8.16 -9.23 6.25
C ARG A 82 8.82 -7.86 6.47
N ASN A 83 9.92 -7.81 7.25
CA ASN A 83 10.67 -6.59 7.55
C ASN A 83 11.66 -6.27 6.43
N LYS A 84 11.17 -6.06 5.23
CA LYS A 84 12.03 -5.79 4.07
C LYS A 84 11.41 -4.81 3.08
N MET A 85 12.28 -4.16 2.32
CA MET A 85 11.93 -3.42 1.12
C MET A 85 12.74 -3.96 -0.06
N VAL A 86 12.14 -4.03 -1.23
CA VAL A 86 12.85 -4.26 -2.50
C VAL A 86 12.78 -2.99 -3.31
N GLN A 87 13.95 -2.40 -3.62
CA GLN A 87 14.06 -1.31 -4.58
C GLN A 87 14.31 -1.92 -5.96
N VAL A 88 13.52 -1.50 -6.94
CA VAL A 88 13.61 -1.94 -8.35
C VAL A 88 13.79 -0.71 -9.21
N ASN A 89 14.91 -0.62 -9.93
CA ASN A 89 15.07 0.42 -10.95
C ASN A 89 14.48 -0.06 -12.27
N THR A 90 13.46 0.63 -12.77
CA THR A 90 12.67 0.23 -13.94
C THR A 90 13.44 0.37 -15.26
N GLN A 91 14.50 1.19 -15.32
CA GLN A 91 15.32 1.38 -16.52
C GLN A 91 16.44 0.35 -16.62
N THR A 92 17.17 0.15 -15.53
CA THR A 92 18.32 -0.76 -15.47
C THR A 92 17.94 -2.18 -15.07
N GLN A 93 16.71 -2.39 -14.59
CA GLN A 93 16.21 -3.64 -14.02
C GLN A 93 17.06 -4.17 -12.84
N THR A 94 17.81 -3.28 -12.20
CA THR A 94 18.59 -3.64 -11.01
C THR A 94 17.68 -3.66 -9.79
N MET A 95 17.97 -4.59 -8.86
CA MET A 95 17.24 -4.74 -7.61
C MET A 95 18.17 -4.71 -6.41
N LYS A 96 17.69 -4.11 -5.33
CA LYS A 96 18.35 -4.11 -4.02
C LYS A 96 17.32 -4.45 -2.94
N THR A 97 17.59 -5.47 -2.13
CA THR A 97 16.81 -5.74 -0.93
C THR A 97 17.43 -5.00 0.26
N VAL A 98 16.57 -4.37 1.06
CA VAL A 98 16.92 -3.61 2.26
C VAL A 98 16.22 -4.24 3.46
N ASP A 99 16.95 -4.51 4.54
CA ASP A 99 16.38 -4.96 5.82
C ASP A 99 15.81 -3.77 6.59
N LEU A 100 14.53 -3.82 6.89
CA LEU A 100 13.80 -2.78 7.62
C LEU A 100 13.57 -3.14 9.10
N SER A 101 14.16 -4.21 9.62
CA SER A 101 13.91 -4.68 10.98
C SER A 101 14.20 -3.59 12.02
N TYR A 102 15.27 -2.83 11.83
CA TYR A 102 15.62 -1.72 12.72
C TYR A 102 14.60 -0.58 12.62
N LEU A 103 14.27 -0.13 11.42
CA LEU A 103 13.28 0.93 11.19
C LEU A 103 11.91 0.56 11.79
N TYR A 104 11.43 -0.65 11.50
CA TYR A 104 10.12 -1.11 11.96
C TYR A 104 10.06 -1.26 13.49
N SER A 105 11.16 -1.70 14.12
CA SER A 105 11.24 -1.74 15.58
C SER A 105 11.18 -0.35 16.22
N LEU A 106 11.81 0.64 15.59
CA LEU A 106 11.72 2.04 16.04
C LEU A 106 10.31 2.59 15.84
N MET A 107 9.65 2.33 14.69
CA MET A 107 8.27 2.74 14.45
C MET A 107 7.32 2.16 15.50
N GLN A 108 7.45 0.87 15.82
CA GLN A 108 6.68 0.21 16.88
C GLN A 108 6.88 0.91 18.23
N SER A 109 8.13 1.22 18.59
CA SER A 109 8.46 1.93 19.82
C SER A 109 7.91 3.35 19.84
N PHE A 110 8.09 4.13 18.79
CA PHE A 110 7.61 5.52 18.67
C PHE A 110 6.08 5.60 18.69
N GLY A 111 5.41 4.70 17.97
CA GLY A 111 3.96 4.65 17.90
C GLY A 111 3.31 3.98 19.13
N ASN A 112 4.09 3.38 20.02
CA ASN A 112 3.60 2.48 21.08
C ASN A 112 2.66 1.40 20.51
N ILE A 113 3.10 0.78 19.40
CA ILE A 113 2.35 -0.25 18.67
C ILE A 113 3.01 -1.59 18.96
N THR A 114 2.22 -2.56 19.39
CA THR A 114 2.73 -3.91 19.60
C THR A 114 3.12 -4.59 18.29
N PRO A 115 4.10 -5.51 18.26
CA PRO A 115 4.43 -6.24 17.03
C PRO A 115 3.23 -6.93 16.39
N GLN A 116 2.24 -7.36 17.17
CA GLN A 116 1.00 -8.02 16.72
C GLN A 116 0.03 -7.06 16.03
N ASP A 117 0.11 -5.76 16.35
CA ASP A 117 -0.75 -4.72 15.78
C ASP A 117 -0.01 -3.92 14.68
N PHE A 118 1.29 -4.16 14.47
CA PHE A 118 2.08 -3.45 13.47
C PHE A 118 1.82 -4.03 12.07
N ASN A 119 1.37 -3.16 11.18
CA ASN A 119 1.02 -3.54 9.80
C ASN A 119 1.11 -2.32 8.88
N ILE A 120 2.12 -2.26 8.02
CA ILE A 120 2.30 -1.19 7.04
C ILE A 120 1.61 -1.58 5.75
N GLU A 121 0.69 -0.74 5.29
CA GLU A 121 -0.17 -0.99 4.12
C GLU A 121 -0.04 0.07 3.02
N GLY A 122 0.57 1.20 3.31
CA GLY A 122 0.80 2.24 2.32
C GLY A 122 2.12 2.96 2.58
N VAL A 123 2.83 3.30 1.53
CA VAL A 123 4.06 4.09 1.60
C VAL A 123 4.13 5.10 0.47
N VAL A 124 4.48 6.33 0.80
CA VAL A 124 4.73 7.40 -0.16
C VAL A 124 6.13 7.96 0.05
N PHE A 125 6.84 8.23 -1.04
CA PHE A 125 8.16 8.85 -1.03
C PHE A 125 8.20 10.14 -1.85
N THR A 126 8.67 11.22 -1.25
CA THR A 126 8.79 12.53 -1.91
C THR A 126 10.15 12.77 -2.57
N GLY A 127 11.10 11.84 -2.41
CA GLY A 127 12.50 12.01 -2.76
C GLY A 127 13.38 12.43 -1.58
N GLU A 128 12.77 12.88 -0.48
CA GLU A 128 13.46 13.28 0.76
C GLU A 128 12.80 12.72 2.02
N GLN A 129 11.48 12.57 2.01
CA GLN A 129 10.67 12.10 3.13
C GLN A 129 9.84 10.90 2.72
N TRP A 130 9.69 9.96 3.64
CA TRP A 130 8.81 8.82 3.53
C TRP A 130 7.62 8.98 4.46
N TYR A 131 6.44 8.57 3.99
CA TYR A 131 5.23 8.49 4.78
C TYR A 131 4.75 7.04 4.78
N PHE A 132 4.79 6.40 5.94
CA PHE A 132 4.35 5.01 6.13
C PHE A 132 3.00 5.01 6.83
N LEU A 133 2.02 4.37 6.23
CA LEU A 133 0.67 4.25 6.77
C LEU A 133 0.55 2.94 7.56
N GLN A 134 0.39 3.08 8.86
CA GLN A 134 0.06 1.99 9.77
C GLN A 134 -1.43 1.70 9.70
N ARG A 135 -1.80 0.49 9.29
CA ARG A 135 -3.17 -0.01 9.29
C ARG A 135 -3.60 -0.39 10.70
N GLY A 136 -4.65 0.27 11.20
CA GLY A 136 -5.20 0.03 12.53
C GLY A 136 -6.26 -1.09 12.55
N ASN A 137 -6.00 -2.21 11.89
CA ASN A 137 -6.90 -3.37 11.85
C ASN A 137 -6.68 -4.36 12.99
N GLY A 138 -5.60 -4.21 13.78
CA GLY A 138 -5.34 -5.02 14.96
C GLY A 138 -6.19 -4.63 16.19
N GLN A 139 -5.97 -5.30 17.29
CA GLN A 139 -6.75 -5.14 18.52
C GLN A 139 -6.72 -3.70 19.08
N SER A 140 -5.58 -2.99 18.96
CA SER A 140 -5.47 -1.59 19.39
C SER A 140 -6.22 -0.60 18.49
N ALA A 141 -6.59 -1.01 17.28
CA ALA A 141 -7.25 -0.19 16.25
C ALA A 141 -6.53 1.15 16.00
N GLN A 142 -5.19 1.13 15.95
CA GLN A 142 -4.34 2.31 15.93
C GLN A 142 -3.87 2.61 14.51
N ASN A 143 -4.65 3.42 13.78
CA ASN A 143 -4.22 4.01 12.52
C ASN A 143 -3.21 5.12 12.76
N GLY A 144 -2.18 5.20 11.92
CA GLY A 144 -1.20 6.27 12.01
C GLY A 144 -0.38 6.47 10.76
N ILE A 145 0.31 7.59 10.69
CA ILE A 145 1.28 7.90 9.65
C ILE A 145 2.61 8.19 10.33
N PHE A 146 3.61 7.42 9.98
CA PHE A 146 5.00 7.73 10.32
C PHE A 146 5.59 8.59 9.21
N THR A 147 6.14 9.74 9.57
CA THR A 147 6.98 10.55 8.69
C THR A 147 8.43 10.23 9.02
N VAL A 148 9.16 9.68 8.04
CA VAL A 148 10.58 9.36 8.15
C VAL A 148 11.36 10.33 7.27
N ASN A 149 12.14 11.21 7.91
CA ASN A 149 13.01 12.15 7.20
C ASN A 149 14.36 11.49 6.96
N GLY A 150 14.79 11.46 5.72
CA GLY A 150 16.01 10.84 5.25
C GLY A 150 15.75 9.92 4.08
N LYS A 151 16.71 9.83 3.17
CA LYS A 151 16.58 8.97 1.97
C LYS A 151 16.92 7.51 2.26
N ASN A 152 17.82 7.31 3.23
CA ASN A 152 18.29 5.99 3.61
C ASN A 152 17.50 5.46 4.80
N LEU A 153 16.77 4.36 4.57
CA LEU A 153 15.95 3.70 5.60
C LEU A 153 16.74 2.76 6.51
N GLU A 154 18.02 2.52 6.22
CA GLU A 154 18.90 1.67 7.05
C GLU A 154 19.52 2.47 8.21
N ASN A 155 19.78 3.77 8.00
CA ASN A 155 20.38 4.69 8.97
C ASN A 155 20.14 6.15 8.56
N ASP A 156 20.53 7.11 9.41
CA ASP A 156 20.47 8.56 9.17
C ASP A 156 19.04 9.08 8.87
N PHE A 157 18.08 8.67 9.67
CA PHE A 157 16.70 9.16 9.57
C PHE A 157 16.16 9.63 10.93
N THR A 158 15.13 10.46 10.88
CA THR A 158 14.32 10.82 12.05
C THR A 158 12.87 10.39 11.81
N ILE A 159 12.15 10.06 12.90
CA ILE A 159 10.78 9.55 12.83
C ILE A 159 9.86 10.50 13.60
N LEU A 160 8.74 10.87 12.98
CA LEU A 160 7.58 11.46 13.63
C LEU A 160 6.39 10.53 13.48
N TYR A 161 5.41 10.60 14.38
CA TYR A 161 4.22 9.77 14.33
C TYR A 161 2.97 10.58 14.61
N ASN A 162 1.98 10.47 13.74
CA ASN A 162 0.68 11.08 13.87
C ASN A 162 -0.39 9.98 13.89
N GLN A 163 -1.16 9.88 14.96
CA GLN A 163 -2.27 8.93 15.10
C GLN A 163 -3.56 9.53 14.54
N TYR A 164 -4.37 8.69 13.87
CA TYR A 164 -5.62 9.11 13.24
C TYR A 164 -6.83 8.28 13.69
N LYS A 165 -7.98 8.95 13.76
CA LYS A 165 -9.28 8.28 13.88
C LYS A 165 -10.01 8.44 12.56
N LEU A 166 -10.07 7.36 11.78
CA LEU A 166 -10.77 7.33 10.51
C LEU A 166 -12.29 7.15 10.70
N PRO A 167 -13.11 7.57 9.73
CA PRO A 167 -14.56 7.35 9.78
C PRO A 167 -14.93 5.87 9.89
N LYS A 168 -16.12 5.61 10.37
CA LYS A 168 -16.70 4.26 10.43
C LYS A 168 -17.60 4.03 9.22
N ILE A 169 -17.61 2.78 8.72
CA ILE A 169 -18.61 2.27 7.80
C ILE A 169 -19.43 1.22 8.56
N LYS A 170 -20.75 1.37 8.63
CA LYS A 170 -21.65 0.45 9.36
C LYS A 170 -21.17 0.14 10.79
N SER A 171 -20.70 1.15 11.52
CA SER A 171 -20.17 1.06 12.89
C SER A 171 -18.76 0.46 13.05
N VAL A 172 -18.17 -0.14 12.03
CA VAL A 172 -16.79 -0.63 12.02
C VAL A 172 -15.85 0.49 11.64
N ARG A 173 -14.71 0.62 12.34
CA ARG A 173 -13.67 1.61 12.02
C ARG A 173 -13.00 1.25 10.72
N SER A 174 -12.75 2.28 9.88
CA SER A 174 -11.89 2.09 8.72
C SER A 174 -10.41 2.14 9.14
N SER A 175 -9.58 1.42 8.42
CA SER A 175 -8.13 1.39 8.57
C SER A 175 -7.44 1.65 7.23
N PHE A 176 -6.28 2.32 7.26
CA PHE A 176 -5.52 2.63 6.05
C PHE A 176 -5.18 1.38 5.25
N THR A 177 -5.26 1.48 3.92
CA THR A 177 -4.86 0.40 3.01
C THR A 177 -3.87 0.83 1.94
N ASP A 178 -3.84 2.08 1.51
CA ASP A 178 -2.80 2.61 0.63
C ASP A 178 -2.83 4.14 0.57
N ALA A 179 -1.83 4.75 -0.08
CA ALA A 179 -1.79 6.19 -0.33
C ALA A 179 -0.97 6.58 -1.57
N VAL A 180 -1.30 7.74 -2.13
CA VAL A 180 -0.55 8.38 -3.22
C VAL A 180 -0.42 9.88 -2.98
N LEU A 181 0.72 10.46 -3.36
CA LEU A 181 0.96 11.90 -3.28
C LEU A 181 0.49 12.58 -4.58
N VAL A 182 -0.35 13.61 -4.45
CA VAL A 182 -0.80 14.44 -5.58
C VAL A 182 -0.80 15.91 -5.15
N ASP A 183 -0.07 16.75 -5.86
CA ASP A 183 -0.02 18.20 -5.64
C ASP A 183 0.22 18.60 -4.17
N GLY A 184 1.11 17.89 -3.46
CA GLY A 184 1.44 18.15 -2.05
C GLY A 184 0.43 17.60 -1.03
N GLN A 185 -0.63 16.96 -1.47
CA GLN A 185 -1.60 16.25 -0.62
C GLN A 185 -1.41 14.75 -0.70
N LEU A 186 -1.47 14.08 0.42
CA LEU A 186 -1.47 12.63 0.50
C LEU A 186 -2.92 12.14 0.43
N TYR A 187 -3.30 11.53 -0.70
CA TYR A 187 -4.59 10.83 -0.83
C TYR A 187 -4.42 9.42 -0.32
N PHE A 188 -5.36 8.94 0.49
CA PHE A 188 -5.33 7.60 1.06
C PHE A 188 -6.61 6.82 0.79
N LEU A 189 -6.47 5.51 0.73
CA LEU A 189 -7.58 4.57 0.88
C LEU A 189 -7.66 4.07 2.31
N ALA A 190 -8.87 3.71 2.72
CA ALA A 190 -9.09 2.98 3.95
C ALA A 190 -10.29 2.05 3.79
N CYS A 191 -10.20 0.87 4.41
CA CYS A 191 -11.23 -0.16 4.39
C CYS A 191 -11.79 -0.39 5.78
N ALA A 192 -13.11 -0.58 5.88
CA ALA A 192 -13.76 -1.07 7.09
C ALA A 192 -13.97 -2.59 6.93
N GLU A 193 -13.25 -3.33 7.76
CA GLU A 193 -13.27 -4.78 7.84
C GLU A 193 -13.62 -5.20 9.27
N ASP A 194 -14.61 -6.07 9.43
CA ASP A 194 -15.07 -6.51 10.76
C ASP A 194 -14.14 -7.61 11.30
N SER A 195 -12.92 -7.21 11.63
CA SER A 195 -11.88 -8.01 12.27
C SER A 195 -11.16 -7.16 13.31
N ALA A 196 -10.60 -7.81 14.33
CA ALA A 196 -9.69 -7.20 15.31
C ALA A 196 -8.29 -7.83 15.23
N SER A 197 -7.93 -8.41 14.09
CA SER A 197 -6.69 -9.11 13.83
C SER A 197 -5.98 -8.52 12.62
N THR A 198 -4.64 -8.44 12.67
CA THR A 198 -3.79 -8.15 11.51
C THR A 198 -3.50 -9.41 10.69
N TYR A 199 -4.02 -10.56 11.12
CA TYR A 199 -3.72 -11.87 10.54
C TYR A 199 -4.96 -12.61 10.02
N GLU A 200 -6.14 -12.37 10.61
CA GLU A 200 -7.40 -13.00 10.22
C GLU A 200 -8.29 -12.00 9.51
N ASP A 201 -8.75 -12.34 8.32
CA ASP A 201 -9.60 -11.51 7.50
C ASP A 201 -11.03 -11.51 8.07
N GLY A 202 -11.72 -10.38 7.96
CA GLY A 202 -13.09 -10.19 8.42
C GLY A 202 -14.05 -9.88 7.28
N GLN A 203 -15.31 -9.61 7.60
CA GLN A 203 -16.27 -9.18 6.61
C GLN A 203 -15.95 -7.75 6.14
N VAL A 204 -15.73 -7.55 4.85
CA VAL A 204 -15.54 -6.25 4.23
C VAL A 204 -16.88 -5.49 4.20
N LEU A 205 -16.90 -4.29 4.77
CA LEU A 205 -18.06 -3.41 4.83
C LEU A 205 -17.99 -2.25 3.86
N GLY A 206 -16.83 -2.04 3.23
CA GLY A 206 -16.57 -1.07 2.20
C GLY A 206 -15.29 -0.28 2.39
N SER A 207 -15.00 0.57 1.41
CA SER A 207 -13.81 1.42 1.38
C SER A 207 -14.16 2.89 1.24
N LEU A 208 -13.26 3.74 1.73
CA LEU A 208 -13.31 5.19 1.56
C LEU A 208 -11.99 5.73 1.02
N ILE A 209 -12.07 6.87 0.34
CA ILE A 209 -10.92 7.70 -0.01
C ILE A 209 -10.94 8.97 0.85
N GLY A 210 -9.78 9.46 1.23
CA GLY A 210 -9.60 10.73 1.92
C GLY A 210 -8.29 11.38 1.56
N SER A 211 -7.99 12.52 2.16
CA SER A 211 -6.70 13.18 2.01
C SER A 211 -6.12 13.62 3.34
N VAL A 212 -4.80 13.75 3.40
CA VAL A 212 -4.06 14.38 4.51
C VAL A 212 -3.26 15.52 3.92
N ASP A 213 -3.41 16.70 4.51
CA ASP A 213 -2.56 17.83 4.25
C ASP A 213 -1.21 17.62 4.95
N LEU A 214 -0.12 17.56 4.20
CA LEU A 214 1.20 17.19 4.74
C LEU A 214 1.88 18.31 5.55
N GLU A 215 1.44 19.58 5.41
CA GLU A 215 1.97 20.68 6.22
C GLU A 215 1.35 20.67 7.63
N THR A 216 0.05 20.41 7.70
CA THR A 216 -0.70 20.43 8.96
C THR A 216 -0.93 19.07 9.57
N MET A 217 -0.67 18.00 8.82
CA MET A 217 -0.96 16.60 9.16
C MET A 217 -2.43 16.38 9.55
N LYS A 218 -3.35 17.14 8.94
CA LYS A 218 -4.81 17.01 9.19
C LYS A 218 -5.51 16.26 8.09
N ILE A 219 -6.43 15.39 8.48
CA ILE A 219 -7.34 14.73 7.55
C ILE A 219 -8.31 15.76 6.96
N GLY A 220 -8.39 15.77 5.64
CA GLY A 220 -9.36 16.51 4.88
C GLY A 220 -10.71 15.78 4.75
N LYS A 221 -11.42 16.06 3.67
CA LYS A 221 -12.70 15.40 3.38
C LYS A 221 -12.49 13.92 3.04
N THR A 222 -13.34 13.07 3.60
CA THR A 222 -13.42 11.64 3.25
C THR A 222 -14.69 11.33 2.48
N LEU A 223 -14.63 10.38 1.57
CA LEU A 223 -15.75 9.92 0.75
C LEU A 223 -15.78 8.40 0.71
N GLN A 224 -16.90 7.79 1.07
CA GLN A 224 -17.09 6.36 0.87
C GLN A 224 -17.22 6.06 -0.64
N VAL A 225 -16.38 5.14 -1.16
CA VAL A 225 -16.28 4.80 -2.58
C VAL A 225 -16.79 3.40 -2.89
N SER A 226 -16.94 2.56 -1.87
CA SER A 226 -17.54 1.23 -1.99
C SER A 226 -18.27 0.85 -0.71
N ASN A 227 -19.22 -0.08 -0.83
CA ASN A 227 -19.91 -0.74 0.29
C ASN A 227 -19.63 -2.24 0.38
N GLN A 228 -18.69 -2.76 -0.45
CA GLN A 228 -18.42 -4.19 -0.55
C GLN A 228 -16.99 -4.54 -0.97
N HIS A 229 -16.24 -3.60 -1.59
CA HIS A 229 -14.88 -3.87 -2.08
C HIS A 229 -13.83 -3.48 -1.05
N LYS A 230 -12.80 -4.28 -0.89
CA LYS A 230 -11.57 -4.03 -0.15
C LYS A 230 -10.53 -3.46 -1.12
N PHE A 231 -10.53 -2.13 -1.29
CA PHE A 231 -9.52 -1.49 -2.11
C PHE A 231 -8.22 -1.36 -1.33
N GLU A 232 -7.13 -1.90 -1.86
CA GLU A 232 -5.82 -1.95 -1.23
C GLU A 232 -4.71 -1.27 -2.03
N GLY A 233 -4.95 -0.88 -3.26
CA GLY A 233 -3.98 -0.11 -4.02
C GLY A 233 -4.58 1.14 -4.65
N LEU A 234 -3.79 2.24 -4.67
CA LEU A 234 -4.17 3.56 -5.13
C LEU A 234 -3.05 4.21 -5.95
N THR A 235 -3.34 4.58 -7.19
CA THR A 235 -2.41 5.37 -7.99
C THR A 235 -3.11 6.47 -8.76
N LEU A 236 -2.42 7.59 -8.99
CA LEU A 236 -2.93 8.65 -9.83
C LEU A 236 -2.89 8.22 -11.30
N TYR A 237 -4.04 8.29 -11.98
CA TYR A 237 -4.16 8.02 -13.41
C TYR A 237 -4.14 9.30 -14.24
N GLN A 238 -4.93 10.29 -13.83
CA GLN A 238 -5.01 11.59 -14.52
C GLN A 238 -5.26 12.72 -13.52
N ASN A 239 -4.59 13.85 -13.74
CA ASN A 239 -4.78 15.08 -12.99
C ASN A 239 -5.21 16.18 -13.95
N SER A 240 -6.44 16.67 -13.82
CA SER A 240 -6.99 17.77 -14.62
C SER A 240 -7.34 18.98 -13.74
N ALA A 241 -7.73 20.09 -14.36
CA ALA A 241 -8.12 21.31 -13.64
C ALA A 241 -9.31 21.10 -12.68
N HIS A 242 -10.20 20.14 -12.97
CA HIS A 242 -11.46 19.98 -12.25
C HIS A 242 -11.61 18.65 -11.51
N GLN A 243 -10.77 17.66 -11.83
CA GLN A 243 -10.87 16.34 -11.25
C GLN A 243 -9.53 15.59 -11.20
N LEU A 244 -9.44 14.71 -10.23
CA LEU A 244 -8.42 13.67 -10.16
C LEU A 244 -9.05 12.34 -10.57
N GLU A 245 -8.36 11.58 -11.39
CA GLU A 245 -8.72 10.19 -11.68
C GLU A 245 -7.67 9.27 -11.09
N PHE A 246 -8.13 8.29 -10.34
CA PHE A 246 -7.30 7.27 -9.72
C PHE A 246 -7.59 5.90 -10.31
N LEU A 247 -6.59 5.03 -10.33
CA LEU A 247 -6.80 3.60 -10.46
C LEU A 247 -6.67 2.95 -9.08
N LEU A 248 -7.50 1.94 -8.88
CA LEU A 248 -7.61 1.17 -7.64
C LEU A 248 -7.50 -0.31 -7.95
N CYS A 249 -6.79 -1.09 -7.14
CA CYS A 249 -6.92 -2.53 -7.14
C CYS A 249 -7.66 -3.02 -5.89
N GLU A 250 -8.14 -4.24 -5.96
CA GLU A 250 -8.91 -4.91 -4.93
C GLU A 250 -8.19 -6.19 -4.52
N ASP A 251 -8.06 -6.41 -3.22
CA ASP A 251 -7.81 -7.74 -2.71
C ASP A 251 -9.15 -8.46 -2.53
N ASN A 252 -9.31 -9.55 -3.24
CA ASN A 252 -10.52 -10.37 -3.20
C ASN A 252 -10.41 -11.57 -2.25
N ASP A 253 -9.32 -11.67 -1.49
CA ASP A 253 -9.02 -12.73 -0.51
C ASP A 253 -9.25 -14.17 -1.09
N THR A 254 -8.97 -14.36 -2.39
CA THR A 254 -9.14 -15.64 -3.06
C THR A 254 -7.83 -16.18 -3.62
N GLN A 255 -7.78 -17.49 -3.89
CA GLN A 255 -6.66 -18.11 -4.60
C GLN A 255 -6.76 -17.99 -6.12
N VAL A 256 -7.79 -17.34 -6.62
CA VAL A 256 -8.00 -17.13 -8.06
C VAL A 256 -7.05 -16.05 -8.53
N LEU A 257 -6.29 -16.33 -9.59
CA LEU A 257 -5.35 -15.39 -10.16
C LEU A 257 -6.06 -14.42 -11.12
N GLU A 258 -6.92 -13.58 -10.57
CA GLU A 258 -7.68 -12.57 -11.29
C GLU A 258 -7.79 -11.31 -10.43
N SER A 259 -7.57 -10.15 -11.04
CA SER A 259 -7.70 -8.85 -10.37
C SER A 259 -8.48 -7.88 -11.23
N ASN A 260 -9.32 -7.08 -10.58
CA ASN A 260 -10.01 -5.96 -11.19
C ASN A 260 -9.31 -4.64 -10.85
N ILE A 261 -9.08 -3.84 -11.88
CA ILE A 261 -8.61 -2.46 -11.70
C ILE A 261 -9.79 -1.52 -11.98
N TYR A 262 -10.11 -0.73 -11.00
CA TYR A 262 -11.21 0.22 -11.01
C TYR A 262 -10.70 1.63 -11.29
N LYS A 263 -11.54 2.46 -11.88
CA LYS A 263 -11.28 3.89 -12.04
C LYS A 263 -12.21 4.69 -11.13
N LEU A 264 -11.63 5.58 -10.34
CA LEU A 264 -12.33 6.49 -9.46
C LEU A 264 -12.07 7.93 -9.91
N SER A 265 -13.12 8.73 -10.10
CA SER A 265 -13.02 10.16 -10.39
C SER A 265 -13.45 10.96 -9.17
N VAL A 266 -12.59 11.87 -8.70
CA VAL A 266 -12.83 12.76 -7.56
C VAL A 266 -12.77 14.21 -8.06
N ARG A 267 -13.79 15.01 -7.78
CA ARG A 267 -13.78 16.44 -8.08
C ARG A 267 -12.85 17.19 -7.11
N LYS A 268 -12.08 18.11 -7.66
CA LYS A 268 -11.24 19.04 -6.89
C LYS A 268 -12.05 20.07 -6.13
#